data_b311a703bdaaa4fd7dc6438f4fc2d3a5
#
_entry.id   b311a703bdaaa4fd7dc6438f4fc2d3a5
#
_cell.length_a   1.000
_cell.length_b   1.000
_cell.length_c   1.000
_cell.angle_alpha   90.00
_cell.angle_beta   90.00
_cell.angle_gamma   90.00
#
_symmetry.space_group_name_H-M   'P 1'
#
loop_
_entity.id
_entity.type
_entity.pdbx_description
1 polymer ?
#
loop_
_entity_poly.entity_id
_entity_poly.type
_entity_poly.pdbx_seq_one_letter_code
_entity_poly.pdbx_strand_id
1 'polypeptide(L)'
;FIPNPFVSLPLSLISHFVLDLIPHWNPQIHTELSNNGKVSLQSKIILGTDVILSLIIVFFVLYEVWPDVGHVITIFVACLLAIFPDLFQVPYYFFNKESAWTKIIVDFQAKNQNHVSVTHGILAQVLVSLTSLILLLSNIFK
;
A
#
# COMPACT_ATOMS: atom_id res chain seq x y z
N PHE A 1 -4.50 12.59 -13.88
CA PHE A 1 -4.88 12.96 -12.52
C PHE A 1 -6.36 13.35 -12.48
N ILE A 2 -7.06 12.96 -11.42
CA ILE A 2 -8.42 13.37 -11.15
C ILE A 2 -8.32 14.59 -10.22
N PRO A 3 -8.51 15.81 -10.72
CA PRO A 3 -8.26 17.02 -9.94
C PRO A 3 -9.30 17.26 -8.82
N ASN A 4 -10.45 16.57 -8.90
CA ASN A 4 -11.51 16.73 -7.91
C ASN A 4 -11.22 15.84 -6.68
N PRO A 5 -10.93 16.42 -5.49
CA PRO A 5 -10.62 15.65 -4.29
C PRO A 5 -11.79 14.78 -3.81
N PHE A 6 -13.05 15.20 -4.06
CA PHE A 6 -14.22 14.40 -3.70
C PHE A 6 -14.35 13.11 -4.51
N VAL A 7 -13.63 12.99 -5.62
CA VAL A 7 -13.58 11.79 -6.45
C VAL A 7 -12.26 11.04 -6.22
N SER A 8 -11.14 11.74 -6.21
CA SER A 8 -9.81 11.13 -6.09
C SER A 8 -9.59 10.46 -4.73
N LEU A 9 -10.05 11.06 -3.63
CA LEU A 9 -9.83 10.51 -2.29
C LEU A 9 -10.59 9.18 -2.06
N PRO A 10 -11.89 9.05 -2.36
CA PRO A 10 -12.56 7.75 -2.28
C PRO A 10 -11.96 6.71 -3.22
N LEU A 11 -11.56 7.11 -4.44
CA LEU A 11 -10.91 6.20 -5.38
C LEU A 11 -9.56 5.69 -4.88
N SER A 12 -8.80 6.51 -4.14
CA SER A 12 -7.53 6.08 -3.54
C SER A 12 -7.74 4.96 -2.54
N LEU A 13 -8.75 5.04 -1.68
CA LEU A 13 -9.09 3.97 -0.76
C LEU A 13 -9.58 2.71 -1.49
N ILE A 14 -10.42 2.87 -2.52
CA ILE A 14 -10.92 1.75 -3.33
C ILE A 14 -9.77 1.09 -4.08
N SER A 15 -8.80 1.87 -4.59
CA SER A 15 -7.66 1.33 -5.34
C SER A 15 -6.82 0.35 -4.54
N HIS A 16 -6.70 0.53 -3.22
CA HIS A 16 -6.04 -0.44 -2.34
C HIS A 16 -6.64 -1.84 -2.52
N PHE A 17 -7.95 -1.98 -2.33
CA PHE A 17 -8.63 -3.27 -2.44
C PHE A 17 -8.61 -3.83 -3.87
N VAL A 18 -8.66 -2.97 -4.89
CA VAL A 18 -8.57 -3.40 -6.29
C VAL A 18 -7.16 -3.93 -6.60
N LEU A 19 -6.11 -3.27 -6.08
CA LEU A 19 -4.73 -3.71 -6.25
C LEU A 19 -4.45 -5.02 -5.51
N ASP A 20 -5.07 -5.23 -4.36
CA ASP A 20 -4.97 -6.49 -3.61
C ASP A 20 -5.53 -7.71 -4.36
N LEU A 21 -6.46 -7.49 -5.30
CA LEU A 21 -6.97 -8.56 -6.18
C LEU A 21 -5.96 -8.97 -7.26
N ILE A 22 -4.99 -8.11 -7.58
CA ILE A 22 -3.93 -8.43 -8.53
C ILE A 22 -2.97 -9.44 -7.86
N PRO A 23 -2.65 -10.55 -8.52
CA PRO A 23 -1.70 -11.50 -7.98
C PRO A 23 -0.37 -10.83 -7.66
N HIS A 24 -0.04 -10.73 -6.38
CA HIS A 24 1.18 -10.12 -5.89
C HIS A 24 1.84 -10.99 -4.82
N TRP A 25 3.12 -10.80 -4.59
CA TRP A 25 3.83 -11.49 -3.53
C TRP A 25 4.09 -10.53 -2.37
N ASN A 26 3.80 -10.99 -1.17
CA ASN A 26 4.16 -10.32 0.07
C ASN A 26 4.65 -11.36 1.11
N PRO A 27 5.40 -10.94 2.12
CA PRO A 27 5.72 -11.80 3.25
C PRO A 27 4.43 -12.28 3.92
N GLN A 28 4.36 -13.58 4.22
CA GLN A 28 3.17 -14.18 4.84
C GLN A 28 3.11 -13.87 6.34
N ILE A 29 3.03 -12.59 6.70
CA ILE A 29 3.06 -12.12 8.09
C ILE A 29 1.93 -12.68 8.96
N HIS A 30 0.75 -12.89 8.37
CA HIS A 30 -0.38 -13.53 9.05
C HIS A 30 -0.05 -14.98 9.45
N THR A 31 0.50 -15.76 8.53
CA THR A 31 0.92 -17.15 8.78
C THR A 31 2.08 -17.21 9.76
N GLU A 32 3.07 -16.29 9.64
CA GLU A 32 4.18 -16.21 10.60
C GLU A 32 3.69 -15.89 12.02
N LEU A 33 2.77 -14.94 12.17
CA LEU A 33 2.22 -14.59 13.46
C LEU A 33 1.42 -15.75 14.05
N SER A 34 0.57 -16.40 13.25
CA SER A 34 -0.23 -17.54 13.68
C SER A 34 0.62 -18.74 14.12
N ASN A 35 1.70 -19.06 13.39
CA ASN A 35 2.52 -20.23 13.66
C ASN A 35 3.59 -19.99 14.72
N ASN A 36 4.18 -18.79 14.75
CA ASN A 36 5.37 -18.47 15.55
C ASN A 36 5.10 -17.43 16.64
N GLY A 37 3.89 -16.88 16.73
CA GLY A 37 3.54 -15.81 17.67
C GLY A 37 4.24 -14.46 17.38
N LYS A 38 5.00 -14.35 16.30
CA LYS A 38 5.74 -13.13 15.93
C LYS A 38 6.07 -13.09 14.44
N VAL A 39 6.15 -11.89 13.89
CA VAL A 39 6.63 -11.63 12.53
C VAL A 39 8.15 -11.75 12.50
N SER A 40 8.70 -12.44 11.50
CA SER A 40 10.14 -12.64 11.33
C SER A 40 10.89 -11.34 11.05
N LEU A 41 12.20 -11.31 11.36
CA LEU A 41 13.04 -10.16 11.07
C LEU A 41 13.13 -9.91 9.55
N GLN A 42 13.18 -10.97 8.75
CA GLN A 42 13.21 -10.88 7.30
C GLN A 42 11.96 -10.17 6.76
N SER A 43 10.77 -10.57 7.19
CA SER A 43 9.50 -9.93 6.80
C SER A 43 9.45 -8.47 7.22
N LYS A 44 9.95 -8.13 8.42
CA LYS A 44 10.06 -6.73 8.88
C LYS A 44 10.99 -5.90 8.01
N ILE A 45 12.12 -6.45 7.59
CA ILE A 45 13.07 -5.74 6.70
C ILE A 45 12.42 -5.50 5.33
N ILE A 46 11.74 -6.49 4.75
CA ILE A 46 11.05 -6.35 3.46
C ILE A 46 10.00 -5.25 3.56
N LEU A 47 9.10 -5.33 4.54
CA LEU A 47 8.05 -4.31 4.74
C LEU A 47 8.65 -2.92 5.00
N GLY A 48 9.71 -2.84 5.82
CA GLY A 48 10.40 -1.58 6.08
C GLY A 48 11.02 -0.97 4.82
N THR A 49 11.60 -1.80 3.95
CA THR A 49 12.15 -1.36 2.66
C THR A 49 11.04 -0.81 1.76
N ASP A 50 9.91 -1.50 1.66
CA ASP A 50 8.76 -1.06 0.86
C ASP A 50 8.22 0.29 1.35
N VAL A 51 8.11 0.47 2.67
CA VAL A 51 7.70 1.74 3.26
C VAL A 51 8.69 2.86 2.92
N ILE A 52 9.99 2.63 3.06
CA ILE A 52 11.02 3.64 2.75
C ILE A 52 10.97 4.03 1.26
N LEU A 53 10.90 3.06 0.36
CA LEU A 53 10.81 3.33 -1.09
C LEU A 53 9.54 4.10 -1.44
N SER A 54 8.40 3.73 -0.85
CA SER A 54 7.13 4.42 -1.04
C SER A 54 7.20 5.87 -0.55
N LEU A 55 7.81 6.13 0.60
CA LEU A 55 7.99 7.49 1.13
C LEU A 55 8.88 8.33 0.22
N ILE A 56 9.97 7.77 -0.33
CA ILE A 56 10.83 8.47 -1.29
C ILE A 56 10.02 8.94 -2.51
N ILE A 57 9.19 8.04 -3.07
CA ILE A 57 8.35 8.37 -4.23
C ILE A 57 7.31 9.44 -3.86
N VAL A 58 6.64 9.30 -2.72
CA VAL A 58 5.64 10.28 -2.25
C VAL A 58 6.28 11.66 -2.08
N PHE A 59 7.41 11.76 -1.38
CA PHE A 59 8.08 13.05 -1.20
C PHE A 59 8.58 13.65 -2.51
N PHE A 60 9.07 12.85 -3.44
CA PHE A 60 9.41 13.31 -4.79
C PHE A 60 8.20 13.93 -5.49
N VAL A 61 7.05 13.24 -5.50
CA VAL A 61 5.83 13.74 -6.14
C VAL A 61 5.31 15.02 -5.47
N LEU A 62 5.33 15.08 -4.14
CA LEU A 62 4.93 16.29 -3.41
C LEU A 62 5.84 17.48 -3.72
N TYR A 63 7.15 17.24 -3.88
CA TYR A 63 8.12 18.26 -4.29
C TYR A 63 7.83 18.79 -5.70
N GLU A 64 7.57 17.90 -6.67
CA GLU A 64 7.27 18.28 -8.06
C GLU A 64 5.97 19.09 -8.21
N VAL A 65 5.00 18.86 -7.31
CA VAL A 65 3.70 19.57 -7.32
C VAL A 65 3.76 20.90 -6.57
N TRP A 66 4.80 21.11 -5.75
CA TRP A 66 5.00 22.37 -5.04
C TRP A 66 5.20 23.54 -6.04
N PRO A 67 4.58 24.75 -5.88
CA PRO A 67 3.96 25.25 -4.64
C PRO A 67 2.41 25.14 -4.57
N ASP A 68 1.77 24.32 -5.40
CA ASP A 68 0.31 24.14 -5.32
C ASP A 68 -0.06 23.37 -4.04
N VAL A 69 -0.30 24.12 -2.96
CA VAL A 69 -0.64 23.56 -1.64
C VAL A 69 -1.91 22.70 -1.69
N GLY A 70 -2.89 23.05 -2.51
CA GLY A 70 -4.13 22.29 -2.67
C GLY A 70 -3.87 20.90 -3.23
N HIS A 71 -3.05 20.82 -4.29
CA HIS A 71 -2.60 19.56 -4.87
C HIS A 71 -1.74 18.74 -3.90
N VAL A 72 -0.78 19.36 -3.22
CA VAL A 72 0.08 18.71 -2.22
C VAL A 72 -0.76 18.03 -1.14
N ILE A 73 -1.74 18.74 -0.56
CA ILE A 73 -2.61 18.18 0.48
C ILE A 73 -3.45 17.02 -0.10
N THR A 74 -4.02 17.20 -1.28
CA THR A 74 -4.86 16.18 -1.93
C THR A 74 -4.07 14.89 -2.18
N ILE A 75 -2.86 15.00 -2.73
CA ILE A 75 -1.99 13.84 -3.00
C ILE A 75 -1.58 13.17 -1.68
N PHE A 76 -1.17 13.95 -0.68
CA PHE A 76 -0.76 13.42 0.61
C PHE A 76 -1.90 12.63 1.28
N VAL A 77 -3.11 13.19 1.32
CA VAL A 77 -4.29 12.52 1.89
C VAL A 77 -4.67 11.29 1.06
N ALA A 78 -4.57 11.36 -0.28
CA ALA A 78 -4.83 10.23 -1.16
C ALA A 78 -3.86 9.05 -0.87
N CYS A 79 -2.56 9.34 -0.70
CA CYS A 79 -1.58 8.32 -0.31
C CYS A 79 -1.89 7.69 1.05
N LEU A 80 -2.27 8.50 2.04
CA LEU A 80 -2.67 7.99 3.37
C LEU A 80 -3.91 7.09 3.27
N LEU A 81 -4.91 7.46 2.47
CA LEU A 81 -6.12 6.65 2.27
C LEU A 81 -5.81 5.34 1.54
N ALA A 82 -4.89 5.38 0.55
CA ALA A 82 -4.49 4.18 -0.17
C ALA A 82 -3.82 3.13 0.72
N ILE A 83 -3.05 3.54 1.73
CA ILE A 83 -2.37 2.62 2.67
C ILE A 83 -3.12 2.44 3.99
N PHE A 84 -4.24 3.13 4.18
CA PHE A 84 -4.97 3.13 5.46
C PHE A 84 -5.35 1.73 5.94
N PRO A 85 -5.86 0.80 5.10
CA PRO A 85 -6.19 -0.55 5.54
C PRO A 85 -4.99 -1.29 6.13
N ASP A 86 -3.79 -1.12 5.57
CA ASP A 86 -2.55 -1.73 6.08
C ASP A 86 -2.10 -1.08 7.39
N LEU A 87 -2.14 0.25 7.47
CA LEU A 87 -1.82 0.97 8.69
C LEU A 87 -2.72 0.56 9.85
N PHE A 88 -3.99 0.28 9.55
CA PHE A 88 -4.95 -0.17 10.56
C PHE A 88 -4.62 -1.55 11.14
N GLN A 89 -3.86 -2.38 10.41
CA GLN A 89 -3.43 -3.71 10.84
C GLN A 89 -2.11 -3.71 11.62
N VAL A 90 -1.33 -2.62 11.59
CA VAL A 90 -0.05 -2.52 12.30
C VAL A 90 -0.15 -2.88 13.79
N PRO A 91 -1.17 -2.41 14.56
CA PRO A 91 -1.32 -2.79 15.96
C PRO A 91 -1.49 -4.30 16.16
N TYR A 92 -2.18 -4.97 15.26
CA TYR A 92 -2.38 -6.42 15.30
C TYR A 92 -1.07 -7.18 15.07
N TYR A 93 -0.35 -6.88 13.98
CA TYR A 93 0.84 -7.65 13.60
C TYR A 93 2.08 -7.36 14.44
N PHE A 94 2.23 -6.13 14.95
CA PHE A 94 3.49 -5.69 15.58
C PHE A 94 3.36 -5.44 17.08
N PHE A 95 2.16 -5.21 17.59
CA PHE A 95 1.94 -4.90 19.02
C PHE A 95 1.04 -5.90 19.73
N ASN A 96 0.61 -6.98 19.04
CA ASN A 96 -0.31 -8.00 19.57
C ASN A 96 -1.60 -7.38 20.15
N LYS A 97 -2.07 -6.27 19.55
CA LYS A 97 -3.31 -5.60 19.95
C LYS A 97 -4.43 -6.03 19.00
N GLU A 98 -5.29 -6.91 19.50
CA GLU A 98 -6.50 -7.30 18.77
C GLU A 98 -7.65 -6.34 19.11
N SER A 99 -8.34 -5.90 18.08
CA SER A 99 -9.66 -5.29 18.16
C SER A 99 -10.63 -6.01 17.22
N ALA A 100 -11.92 -5.94 17.48
CA ALA A 100 -12.91 -6.55 16.59
C ALA A 100 -12.77 -6.04 15.14
N TRP A 101 -12.50 -4.76 14.96
CA TRP A 101 -12.32 -4.13 13.64
C TRP A 101 -11.03 -4.55 12.95
N THR A 102 -9.90 -4.61 13.67
CA THR A 102 -8.63 -5.07 13.07
C THR A 102 -8.75 -6.51 12.61
N LYS A 103 -9.42 -7.36 13.40
CA LYS A 103 -9.64 -8.76 13.03
C LYS A 103 -10.49 -8.89 11.75
N ILE A 104 -11.58 -8.13 11.63
CA ILE A 104 -12.43 -8.13 10.42
C ILE A 104 -11.61 -7.76 9.17
N ILE A 105 -10.78 -6.73 9.25
CA ILE A 105 -9.96 -6.28 8.11
C ILE A 105 -8.89 -7.31 7.76
N VAL A 106 -8.18 -7.84 8.78
CA VAL A 106 -7.16 -8.89 8.60
C VAL A 106 -7.76 -10.14 7.94
N ASP A 107 -8.89 -10.63 8.48
CA ASP A 107 -9.56 -11.83 7.94
C ASP A 107 -10.07 -11.59 6.52
N PHE A 108 -10.58 -10.39 6.23
CA PHE A 108 -11.04 -10.02 4.88
C PHE A 108 -9.88 -10.01 3.89
N GLN A 109 -8.76 -9.38 4.21
CA GLN A 109 -7.59 -9.33 3.31
C GLN A 109 -6.95 -10.71 3.17
N ALA A 110 -6.75 -11.45 4.27
CA ALA A 110 -6.20 -12.81 4.21
C ALA A 110 -7.04 -13.76 3.33
N LYS A 111 -8.35 -13.60 3.32
CA LYS A 111 -9.26 -14.40 2.49
C LYS A 111 -9.19 -14.04 1.00
N ASN A 112 -8.90 -12.77 0.69
CA ASN A 112 -8.90 -12.25 -0.70
C ASN A 112 -7.51 -12.25 -1.33
N GLN A 113 -6.45 -12.53 -0.57
CA GLN A 113 -5.09 -12.64 -1.09
C GLN A 113 -4.94 -13.90 -1.95
N ASN A 114 -4.53 -13.70 -3.20
CA ASN A 114 -4.19 -14.79 -4.11
C ASN A 114 -2.76 -15.26 -3.86
N HIS A 115 -2.60 -16.50 -3.41
CA HIS A 115 -1.27 -17.12 -3.26
C HIS A 115 -0.67 -17.42 -4.63
N VAL A 116 0.36 -16.67 -4.98
CA VAL A 116 1.14 -16.89 -6.20
C VAL A 116 2.60 -17.17 -5.88
N SER A 117 3.32 -17.77 -6.83
CA SER A 117 4.76 -17.97 -6.66
C SER A 117 5.47 -16.60 -6.56
N VAL A 118 6.58 -16.56 -5.84
CA VAL A 118 7.39 -15.35 -5.64
C VAL A 118 7.69 -14.66 -6.98
N THR A 119 8.12 -15.43 -7.99
CA THR A 119 8.48 -14.89 -9.31
C THR A 119 7.31 -14.21 -10.01
N HIS A 120 6.15 -14.86 -10.07
CA HIS A 120 4.97 -14.28 -10.72
C HIS A 120 4.43 -13.08 -9.96
N GLY A 121 4.41 -13.15 -8.63
CA GLY A 121 3.96 -12.03 -7.79
C GLY A 121 4.87 -10.81 -7.95
N ILE A 122 6.18 -10.97 -7.89
CA ILE A 122 7.13 -9.86 -8.08
C ILE A 122 7.03 -9.28 -9.51
N LEU A 123 6.90 -10.11 -10.55
CA LEU A 123 6.71 -9.60 -11.91
C LEU A 123 5.45 -8.76 -12.05
N ALA A 124 4.34 -9.20 -11.48
CA ALA A 124 3.09 -8.44 -11.50
C ALA A 124 3.25 -7.10 -10.75
N GLN A 125 3.87 -7.10 -9.58
CA GLN A 125 4.15 -5.88 -8.80
C GLN A 125 5.02 -4.90 -9.58
N VAL A 126 6.10 -5.38 -10.21
CA VAL A 126 6.99 -4.53 -11.02
C VAL A 126 6.24 -3.92 -12.20
N LEU A 127 5.43 -4.70 -12.91
CA LEU A 127 4.64 -4.20 -14.04
C LEU A 127 3.64 -3.13 -13.60
N VAL A 128 2.89 -3.35 -12.52
CA VAL A 128 1.93 -2.39 -11.99
C VAL A 128 2.65 -1.11 -11.52
N SER A 129 3.76 -1.25 -10.80
CA SER A 129 4.55 -0.12 -10.28
C SER A 129 5.16 0.71 -11.42
N LEU A 130 5.76 0.07 -12.42
CA LEU A 130 6.31 0.76 -13.59
C LEU A 130 5.23 1.47 -14.40
N THR A 131 4.09 0.83 -14.65
CA THR A 131 2.97 1.46 -15.36
C THR A 131 2.46 2.67 -14.60
N SER A 132 2.25 2.54 -13.29
CA SER A 132 1.81 3.64 -12.44
C SER A 132 2.82 4.79 -12.42
N LEU A 133 4.11 4.49 -12.36
CA LEU A 133 5.18 5.49 -12.38
C LEU A 133 5.25 6.22 -13.73
N ILE A 134 5.16 5.49 -14.85
CA ILE A 134 5.14 6.09 -16.19
C ILE A 134 3.94 7.04 -16.35
N LEU A 135 2.75 6.61 -15.93
CA LEU A 135 1.54 7.42 -15.95
C LEU A 135 1.69 8.67 -15.05
N LEU A 136 2.29 8.53 -13.89
CA LEU A 136 2.56 9.64 -12.98
C LEU A 136 3.50 10.65 -13.62
N LEU A 137 4.67 10.22 -14.10
CA LEU A 137 5.68 11.09 -14.69
C LEU A 137 5.15 11.77 -15.95
N SER A 138 4.39 11.05 -16.80
CA SER A 138 3.78 11.63 -18.00
C SER A 138 2.77 12.75 -17.71
N ASN A 139 2.23 12.83 -16.50
CA ASN A 139 1.34 13.91 -16.08
C ASN A 139 2.07 15.06 -15.35
N ILE A 140 3.17 14.79 -14.66
CA ILE A 140 3.96 15.81 -13.98
C ILE A 140 4.71 16.68 -15.00
N PHE A 141 5.26 16.05 -16.05
CA PHE A 141 6.09 16.75 -17.05
C PHE A 141 5.33 17.22 -18.30
N LYS A 142 4.00 17.31 -18.26
CA LYS A 142 3.16 17.98 -19.25
C LYS A 142 2.91 19.43 -18.89
#